data_65b1ccd1dd56e5177e2ae95a0ea83172
#
_entry.id   65b1ccd1dd56e5177e2ae95a0ea83172
#
_cell.length_a   1.000
_cell.length_b   1.000
_cell.length_c   1.000
_cell.angle_alpha   90.00
_cell.angle_beta   90.00
_cell.angle_gamma   90.00
#
_symmetry.space_group_name_H-M   'P 1'
#
loop_
_entity.id
_entity.type
_entity.pdbx_description
1 polymer ?
#
loop_
_entity_poly.entity_id
_entity_poly.type
_entity_poly.pdbx_seq_one_letter_code
_entity_poly.pdbx_strand_id
1 'polypeptide(L)'
;MKVKSIIVGIPLVLAVVAAEGGATPNLNPTAIDCLAAVIYKEARGESLIGKLAVGQVVLNRGTNICKTVNQKGQFSWRAKSRLYYDEPTYNLARTILNRGYALRRFTATHFHNTTVTPNWTGYLTTIGNHKFYKLTPVKK
;
A
#
# COMPACT_ATOMS: atom_id res chain seq x y z
N MET A 1 -5.09 73.69 2.44
CA MET A 1 -4.64 72.57 3.29
C MET A 1 -4.53 71.34 2.46
N LYS A 2 -3.34 70.83 2.21
CA LYS A 2 -3.13 69.58 1.48
C LYS A 2 -3.10 68.47 2.50
N VAL A 3 -4.08 67.58 2.48
CA VAL A 3 -4.07 66.33 3.28
C VAL A 3 -3.19 65.32 2.56
N LYS A 4 -2.07 64.98 3.13
CA LYS A 4 -1.22 63.89 2.66
C LYS A 4 -1.82 62.59 3.17
N SER A 5 -2.38 61.78 2.25
CA SER A 5 -2.80 60.44 2.54
C SER A 5 -1.55 59.53 2.67
N ILE A 6 -1.30 59.04 3.84
CA ILE A 6 -0.24 58.04 4.07
C ILE A 6 -0.86 56.69 3.90
N ILE A 7 -0.54 56.05 2.78
CA ILE A 7 -0.88 54.60 2.56
C ILE A 7 0.19 53.81 3.33
N VAL A 8 -0.19 53.26 4.47
CA VAL A 8 0.61 52.29 5.18
C VAL A 8 0.37 50.94 4.50
N GLY A 9 1.32 50.55 3.65
CA GLY A 9 1.32 49.22 3.09
C GLY A 9 1.60 48.19 4.18
N ILE A 10 0.60 47.37 4.50
CA ILE A 10 0.77 46.17 5.35
C ILE A 10 1.48 45.13 4.51
N PRO A 11 2.70 44.66 4.89
CA PRO A 11 3.29 43.52 4.16
C PRO A 11 2.45 42.29 4.44
N LEU A 12 1.88 41.72 3.39
CA LEU A 12 1.25 40.41 3.42
C LEU A 12 2.37 39.37 3.62
N VAL A 13 2.63 38.99 4.87
CA VAL A 13 3.50 37.88 5.18
C VAL A 13 2.73 36.61 4.82
N LEU A 14 3.01 36.07 3.63
CA LEU A 14 2.61 34.71 3.30
C LEU A 14 3.43 33.78 4.18
N ALA A 15 2.86 33.34 5.30
CA ALA A 15 3.40 32.23 6.04
C ALA A 15 3.18 30.97 5.21
N VAL A 16 4.25 30.53 4.53
CA VAL A 16 4.30 29.18 3.96
C VAL A 16 4.39 28.23 5.15
N VAL A 17 3.24 27.73 5.59
CA VAL A 17 3.20 26.59 6.50
C VAL A 17 3.66 25.40 5.67
N ALA A 18 4.94 25.05 5.79
CA ALA A 18 5.40 23.74 5.35
C ALA A 18 4.62 22.72 6.18
N ALA A 19 3.64 22.07 5.55
CA ALA A 19 3.00 20.90 6.13
C ALA A 19 4.08 19.82 6.22
N GLU A 20 4.72 19.73 7.37
CA GLU A 20 5.50 18.54 7.70
C GLU A 20 4.50 17.39 7.76
N GLY A 21 4.51 16.56 6.71
CA GLY A 21 3.70 15.35 6.62
C GLY A 21 4.19 14.30 7.59
N GLY A 22 4.09 14.59 8.89
CA GLY A 22 4.18 13.61 9.94
C GLY A 22 2.94 12.74 9.86
N ALA A 23 3.08 11.49 9.38
CA ALA A 23 1.99 10.53 9.43
C ALA A 23 1.54 10.39 10.88
N THR A 24 0.39 10.97 11.22
CA THR A 24 -0.26 10.73 12.51
C THR A 24 -0.50 9.23 12.66
N PRO A 25 -0.15 8.63 13.81
CA PRO A 25 -0.45 7.23 14.03
C PRO A 25 -1.96 7.05 13.96
N ASN A 26 -2.44 6.48 12.86
CA ASN A 26 -3.85 6.16 12.72
C ASN A 26 -4.16 5.01 13.67
N LEU A 27 -4.88 5.28 14.74
CA LEU A 27 -5.26 4.29 15.75
C LEU A 27 -6.20 3.21 15.18
N ASN A 28 -6.92 3.55 14.09
CA ASN A 28 -7.79 2.64 13.35
C ASN A 28 -7.47 2.72 11.86
N PRO A 29 -6.52 1.92 11.36
CA PRO A 29 -6.13 1.96 9.96
C PRO A 29 -7.30 1.59 9.04
N THR A 30 -7.44 2.32 7.94
CA THR A 30 -8.41 2.04 6.88
C THR A 30 -7.92 0.88 6.01
N ALA A 31 -8.81 0.32 5.18
CA ALA A 31 -8.43 -0.68 4.18
C ALA A 31 -7.35 -0.16 3.23
N ILE A 32 -7.37 1.14 2.90
CA ILE A 32 -6.35 1.78 2.06
C ILE A 32 -5.00 1.74 2.75
N ASP A 33 -4.93 2.10 4.05
CA ASP A 33 -3.69 2.09 4.82
C ASP A 33 -3.08 0.69 4.87
N CYS A 34 -3.90 -0.32 5.12
CA CYS A 34 -3.46 -1.71 5.19
C CYS A 34 -2.94 -2.21 3.84
N LEU A 35 -3.64 -1.94 2.74
CA LEU A 35 -3.21 -2.35 1.40
C LEU A 35 -1.94 -1.60 0.97
N ALA A 36 -1.87 -0.29 1.21
CA ALA A 36 -0.71 0.53 0.90
C ALA A 36 0.55 0.01 1.62
N ALA A 37 0.42 -0.33 2.91
CA ALA A 37 1.54 -0.84 3.68
C ALA A 37 2.08 -2.17 3.13
N VAL A 38 1.20 -3.09 2.68
CA VAL A 38 1.64 -4.34 2.05
C VAL A 38 2.36 -4.06 0.74
N ILE A 39 1.75 -3.27 -0.16
CA ILE A 39 2.36 -2.95 -1.46
C ILE A 39 3.73 -2.28 -1.25
N TYR A 40 3.82 -1.34 -0.32
CA TYR A 40 5.07 -0.67 -0.01
C TYR A 40 6.14 -1.61 0.53
N LYS A 41 5.79 -2.41 1.54
CA LYS A 41 6.75 -3.30 2.21
C LYS A 41 7.23 -4.44 1.31
N GLU A 42 6.33 -5.00 0.50
CA GLU A 42 6.62 -6.17 -0.32
C GLU A 42 7.11 -5.80 -1.73
N ALA A 43 6.67 -4.68 -2.28
CA ALA A 43 6.83 -4.40 -3.71
C ALA A 43 7.31 -2.98 -4.05
N ARG A 44 7.82 -2.20 -3.11
CA ARG A 44 8.25 -0.81 -3.39
C ARG A 44 9.29 -0.70 -4.50
N GLY A 45 10.17 -1.69 -4.65
CA GLY A 45 11.19 -1.77 -5.70
C GLY A 45 10.71 -2.41 -7.01
N GLU A 46 9.49 -2.90 -7.05
CA GLU A 46 8.95 -3.58 -8.23
C GLU A 46 8.34 -2.60 -9.24
N SER A 47 8.17 -3.09 -10.47
CA SER A 47 7.38 -2.40 -11.50
C SER A 47 5.93 -2.21 -11.05
N LEU A 48 5.17 -1.35 -11.76
CA LEU A 48 3.75 -1.17 -11.49
C LEU A 48 2.98 -2.50 -11.54
N ILE A 49 3.27 -3.35 -12.50
CA ILE A 49 2.64 -4.69 -12.61
C ILE A 49 2.95 -5.55 -11.38
N GLY A 50 4.19 -5.52 -10.88
CA GLY A 50 4.57 -6.24 -9.67
C GLY A 50 3.81 -5.73 -8.43
N LYS A 51 3.68 -4.42 -8.28
CA LYS A 51 2.89 -3.79 -7.22
C LYS A 51 1.41 -4.16 -7.30
N LEU A 52 0.83 -4.14 -8.50
CA LEU A 52 -0.56 -4.55 -8.73
C LEU A 52 -0.78 -6.03 -8.43
N ALA A 53 0.16 -6.90 -8.81
CA ALA A 53 0.08 -8.33 -8.54
C ALA A 53 0.08 -8.61 -7.03
N VAL A 54 0.96 -7.97 -6.26
CA VAL A 54 0.98 -8.07 -4.79
C VAL A 54 -0.33 -7.56 -4.18
N GLY A 55 -0.83 -6.42 -4.64
CA GLY A 55 -2.13 -5.88 -4.21
C GLY A 55 -3.28 -6.84 -4.51
N GLN A 56 -3.30 -7.48 -5.69
CA GLN A 56 -4.34 -8.44 -6.06
C GLN A 56 -4.30 -9.69 -5.19
N VAL A 57 -3.12 -10.18 -4.79
CA VAL A 57 -3.02 -11.29 -3.85
C VAL A 57 -3.72 -10.98 -2.52
N VAL A 58 -3.56 -9.77 -2.00
CA VAL A 58 -4.26 -9.35 -0.77
C VAL A 58 -5.79 -9.39 -0.96
N LEU A 59 -6.29 -8.86 -2.08
CA LEU A 59 -7.72 -8.89 -2.42
C LEU A 59 -8.25 -10.32 -2.57
N ASN A 60 -7.47 -11.22 -3.17
CA ASN A 60 -7.86 -12.62 -3.38
C ASN A 60 -7.94 -13.42 -2.08
N ARG A 61 -7.24 -12.97 -1.01
CA ARG A 61 -7.26 -13.66 0.30
C ARG A 61 -8.48 -13.33 1.15
N GLY A 62 -9.11 -12.18 0.93
CA GLY A 62 -10.31 -11.83 1.69
C GLY A 62 -10.79 -10.41 1.47
N THR A 63 -12.04 -10.18 1.81
CA THR A 63 -12.71 -8.89 1.65
C THR A 63 -12.35 -7.88 2.74
N ASN A 64 -11.98 -8.36 3.93
CA ASN A 64 -11.49 -7.49 5.00
C ASN A 64 -9.97 -7.37 4.90
N ILE A 65 -9.52 -6.31 4.25
CA ILE A 65 -8.10 -6.09 3.94
C ILE A 65 -7.24 -6.03 5.19
N CYS A 66 -7.63 -5.24 6.19
CA CYS A 66 -6.83 -5.13 7.42
C CYS A 66 -6.77 -6.44 8.20
N LYS A 67 -7.87 -7.20 8.25
CA LYS A 67 -7.87 -8.53 8.84
C LYS A 67 -6.91 -9.47 8.13
N THR A 68 -6.93 -9.47 6.80
CA THR A 68 -6.02 -10.26 5.96
C THR A 68 -4.56 -9.90 6.22
N VAL A 69 -4.25 -8.61 6.26
CA VAL A 69 -2.88 -8.11 6.48
C VAL A 69 -2.37 -8.40 7.89
N ASN A 70 -3.25 -8.34 8.87
CA ASN A 70 -2.90 -8.58 10.29
C ASN A 70 -2.90 -10.07 10.68
N GLN A 71 -3.31 -10.95 9.79
CA GLN A 71 -3.37 -12.38 10.05
C GLN A 71 -1.98 -12.92 10.38
N LYS A 72 -1.87 -13.68 11.48
CA LYS A 72 -0.59 -14.22 11.96
C LYS A 72 0.12 -15.01 10.86
N GLY A 73 1.40 -14.71 10.66
CA GLY A 73 2.26 -15.44 9.72
C GLY A 73 2.08 -15.07 8.24
N GLN A 74 1.16 -14.15 7.89
CA GLN A 74 0.97 -13.75 6.50
C GLN A 74 2.08 -12.80 6.03
N PHE A 75 2.43 -11.81 6.86
CA PHE A 75 3.51 -10.87 6.58
C PHE A 75 4.42 -10.77 7.80
N SER A 76 5.65 -11.24 7.67
CA SER A 76 6.61 -11.31 8.79
C SER A 76 6.91 -9.96 9.45
N TRP A 77 6.89 -8.88 8.67
CA TRP A 77 7.13 -7.53 9.15
C TRP A 77 5.99 -6.98 10.00
N ARG A 78 4.76 -7.47 9.82
CA ARG A 78 3.58 -6.89 10.44
C ARG A 78 3.58 -6.99 11.97
N ALA A 79 4.13 -8.06 12.51
CA ALA A 79 4.26 -8.25 13.96
C ALA A 79 5.26 -7.28 14.61
N LYS A 80 6.18 -6.70 13.81
CA LYS A 80 7.33 -5.92 14.30
C LYS A 80 7.27 -4.45 13.94
N SER A 81 6.36 -4.02 13.07
CA SER A 81 6.35 -2.65 12.57
C SER A 81 4.95 -2.07 12.42
N ARG A 82 4.87 -0.75 12.57
CA ARG A 82 3.67 0.02 12.24
C ARG A 82 3.43 -0.02 10.74
N LEU A 83 2.19 0.28 10.33
CA LEU A 83 1.88 0.53 8.93
C LEU A 83 2.70 1.73 8.45
N TYR A 84 3.44 1.55 7.37
CA TYR A 84 4.21 2.59 6.73
C TYR A 84 4.09 2.44 5.22
N TYR A 85 3.91 3.54 4.54
CA TYR A 85 3.82 3.65 3.09
C TYR A 85 4.10 5.10 2.68
N ASP A 86 4.45 5.30 1.42
CA ASP A 86 4.57 6.62 0.81
C ASP A 86 3.26 7.06 0.14
N GLU A 87 3.16 8.33 -0.19
CA GLU A 87 1.97 8.89 -0.83
C GLU A 87 1.64 8.23 -2.19
N PRO A 88 2.60 7.97 -3.10
CA PRO A 88 2.30 7.26 -4.34
C PRO A 88 1.68 5.89 -4.11
N THR A 89 2.17 5.14 -3.13
CA THR A 89 1.64 3.82 -2.79
C THR A 89 0.24 3.92 -2.17
N TYR A 90 -0.01 4.91 -1.32
CA TYR A 90 -1.35 5.19 -0.80
C TYR A 90 -2.35 5.48 -1.92
N ASN A 91 -1.98 6.34 -2.87
CA ASN A 91 -2.82 6.69 -4.02
C ASN A 91 -3.08 5.47 -4.92
N LEU A 92 -2.08 4.59 -5.10
CA LEU A 92 -2.25 3.32 -5.81
C LEU A 92 -3.25 2.41 -5.10
N ALA A 93 -3.10 2.21 -3.78
CA ALA A 93 -4.00 1.38 -2.97
C ALA A 93 -5.44 1.91 -3.01
N ARG A 94 -5.62 3.22 -2.91
CA ARG A 94 -6.93 3.89 -3.05
C ARG A 94 -7.56 3.60 -4.41
N THR A 95 -6.79 3.71 -5.48
CA THR A 95 -7.26 3.40 -6.84
C THR A 95 -7.67 1.94 -6.98
N ILE A 96 -6.89 1.02 -6.44
CA ILE A 96 -7.19 -0.42 -6.45
C ILE A 96 -8.52 -0.69 -5.74
N LEU A 97 -8.70 -0.18 -4.53
CA LEU A 97 -9.92 -0.42 -3.76
C LEU A 97 -11.15 0.22 -4.39
N ASN A 98 -11.03 1.41 -4.99
CA ASN A 98 -12.12 2.05 -5.70
C ASN A 98 -12.57 1.26 -6.95
N ARG A 99 -11.65 0.56 -7.61
CA ARG A 99 -11.95 -0.31 -8.75
C ARG A 99 -12.46 -1.70 -8.32
N GLY A 100 -12.14 -2.13 -7.10
CA GLY A 100 -12.40 -3.48 -6.61
C GLY A 100 -11.46 -4.57 -7.14
N TYR A 101 -10.43 -4.19 -7.89
CA TYR A 101 -9.36 -5.09 -8.36
C TYR A 101 -8.07 -4.32 -8.64
N ALA A 102 -6.93 -4.99 -8.47
CA ALA A 102 -5.61 -4.48 -8.86
C ALA A 102 -5.20 -4.99 -10.24
N LEU A 103 -5.32 -6.30 -10.45
CA LEU A 103 -4.96 -6.97 -11.69
C LEU A 103 -6.07 -7.98 -12.06
N ARG A 104 -6.78 -7.69 -13.14
CA ARG A 104 -7.93 -8.53 -13.58
C ARG A 104 -7.49 -9.96 -13.88
N ARG A 105 -8.33 -10.93 -13.50
CA ARG A 105 -8.14 -12.36 -13.75
C ARG A 105 -6.87 -12.94 -13.12
N PHE A 106 -6.18 -12.18 -12.29
CA PHE A 106 -5.02 -12.67 -11.56
C PHE A 106 -5.47 -13.37 -10.28
N THR A 107 -5.35 -14.69 -10.24
CA THR A 107 -5.95 -15.54 -9.20
C THR A 107 -4.97 -15.96 -8.11
N ALA A 108 -3.74 -15.47 -8.12
CA ALA A 108 -2.74 -15.78 -7.12
C ALA A 108 -3.22 -15.44 -5.70
N THR A 109 -2.97 -16.33 -4.76
CA THR A 109 -3.26 -16.15 -3.33
C THR A 109 -2.00 -16.06 -2.48
N HIS A 110 -0.85 -16.43 -3.04
CA HIS A 110 0.44 -16.44 -2.36
C HIS A 110 1.56 -15.98 -3.30
N PHE A 111 2.59 -15.41 -2.71
CA PHE A 111 3.84 -15.10 -3.39
C PHE A 111 5.01 -15.21 -2.44
N HIS A 112 6.19 -15.36 -2.99
CA HIS A 112 7.46 -15.26 -2.28
C HIS A 112 8.52 -14.62 -3.17
N ASN A 113 9.60 -14.12 -2.55
CA ASN A 113 10.76 -13.64 -3.28
C ASN A 113 11.44 -14.80 -4.03
N THR A 114 12.00 -14.52 -5.21
CA THR A 114 12.70 -15.53 -6.04
C THR A 114 13.91 -16.17 -5.37
N THR A 115 14.44 -15.58 -4.28
CA THR A 115 15.53 -16.15 -3.48
C THR A 115 15.10 -17.25 -2.52
N VAL A 116 13.79 -17.42 -2.29
CA VAL A 116 13.21 -18.45 -1.42
C VAL A 116 12.67 -19.59 -2.26
N THR A 117 12.77 -20.82 -1.78
CA THR A 117 12.24 -22.00 -2.48
C THR A 117 11.28 -22.75 -1.54
N PRO A 118 10.04 -22.32 -1.35
CA PRO A 118 9.06 -23.02 -0.56
C PRO A 118 8.58 -24.27 -1.32
N ASN A 119 8.16 -25.27 -0.57
CA ASN A 119 7.54 -26.49 -1.13
C ASN A 119 6.04 -26.23 -1.46
N TRP A 120 5.78 -25.26 -2.32
CA TRP A 120 4.43 -24.91 -2.74
C TRP A 120 4.11 -25.46 -4.13
N THR A 121 2.87 -25.89 -4.30
CA THR A 121 2.29 -26.26 -5.60
C THR A 121 1.39 -25.11 -6.10
N GLY A 122 0.97 -25.18 -7.38
CA GLY A 122 0.07 -24.16 -7.95
C GLY A 122 0.80 -22.90 -8.41
N TYR A 123 2.04 -23.03 -8.87
CA TYR A 123 2.77 -21.94 -9.51
C TYR A 123 1.98 -21.37 -10.71
N LEU A 124 1.88 -20.06 -10.79
CA LEU A 124 1.21 -19.35 -11.87
C LEU A 124 2.20 -18.59 -12.77
N THR A 125 3.01 -17.75 -12.16
CA THR A 125 3.92 -16.85 -12.91
C THR A 125 4.97 -16.23 -12.02
N THR A 126 5.99 -15.65 -12.64
CA THR A 126 6.98 -14.78 -12.00
C THR A 126 6.83 -13.36 -12.56
N ILE A 127 6.74 -12.38 -11.68
CA ILE A 127 6.73 -10.96 -12.02
C ILE A 127 7.79 -10.27 -11.18
N GLY A 128 8.80 -9.68 -11.83
CA GLY A 128 9.93 -9.09 -11.13
C GLY A 128 10.62 -10.10 -10.22
N ASN A 129 10.77 -9.74 -8.95
CA ASN A 129 11.41 -10.59 -7.94
C ASN A 129 10.44 -11.50 -7.18
N HIS A 130 9.21 -11.66 -7.63
CA HIS A 130 8.20 -12.46 -6.96
C HIS A 130 7.69 -13.61 -7.83
N LYS A 131 7.58 -14.79 -7.24
CA LYS A 131 6.86 -15.94 -7.78
C LYS A 131 5.49 -16.04 -7.15
N PHE A 132 4.48 -16.19 -7.98
CA PHE A 132 3.07 -16.18 -7.58
C PHE A 132 2.43 -17.55 -7.73
N TYR A 133 1.58 -17.89 -6.78
CA TYR A 133 0.94 -19.19 -6.65
C TYR A 133 -0.54 -19.05 -6.32
N LYS A 134 -1.34 -19.99 -6.83
CA LYS A 134 -2.68 -20.22 -6.33
C LYS A 134 -2.63 -21.51 -5.51
N LEU A 135 -2.53 -21.37 -4.19
CA LEU A 135 -2.56 -22.54 -3.32
C LEU A 135 -3.97 -23.08 -3.23
N THR A 136 -4.13 -24.39 -3.44
CA THR A 136 -5.39 -25.08 -3.21
C THR A 136 -5.51 -25.35 -1.71
N PRO A 137 -6.67 -25.10 -1.07
CA PRO A 137 -6.88 -25.53 0.30
C PRO A 137 -6.66 -27.02 0.41
N VAL A 138 -5.80 -27.44 1.32
CA VAL A 138 -5.68 -28.88 1.64
C VAL A 138 -7.01 -29.30 2.23
N LYS A 139 -7.74 -30.15 1.53
CA LYS A 139 -8.93 -30.81 2.10
C LYS A 139 -8.45 -31.63 3.29
N LYS A 140 -8.86 -31.23 4.50
CA LYS A 140 -8.72 -32.04 5.71
C LYS A 140 -9.68 -33.20 5.65
#